data_ae8e7eff85e425989009d82e542641d2
#
_entry.id   ae8e7eff85e425989009d82e542641d2
#
_cell.length_a   1.000
_cell.length_b   1.000
_cell.length_c   1.000
_cell.angle_alpha   90.00
_cell.angle_beta   90.00
_cell.angle_gamma   90.00
#
_symmetry.space_group_name_H-M   'P 1'
#
loop_
_entity.id
_entity.type
_entity.pdbx_description
1 polymer ?
#
loop_
_entity_poly.entity_id
_entity_poly.type
_entity_poly.pdbx_seq_one_letter_code
_entity_poly.pdbx_strand_id
1 'polypeptide(L)'
;AKFSTFLPLIGGGKTKFQPILVSDLVQIIIGCINKQFKQGQIIEAGGPDTLSFKEILIFLLNELKLKRYFINLPFNLASKLAFFLERVPVKLITRDQVEMLKTDNIVNKKNCYKKFLKYECNPFFIAAKKQLKFYKKNGGH
;
A
#
# COMPACT_ATOMS: atom_id res chain seq x y z
N ALA A 1 -17.55 -2.62 -0.71
CA ALA A 1 -16.90 -3.88 -1.16
C ALA A 1 -17.63 -5.17 -0.69
N LYS A 2 -18.77 -5.07 0.01
CA LYS A 2 -19.54 -6.26 0.47
C LYS A 2 -20.26 -7.03 -0.68
N PHE A 3 -20.44 -6.44 -1.84
CA PHE A 3 -21.35 -6.96 -2.86
C PHE A 3 -20.71 -7.48 -4.15
N SER A 4 -19.40 -7.43 -4.32
CA SER A 4 -18.76 -7.93 -5.55
C SER A 4 -17.97 -9.20 -5.30
N THR A 5 -18.27 -10.26 -6.05
CA THR A 5 -17.50 -11.51 -6.08
C THR A 5 -16.20 -11.34 -6.87
N PHE A 6 -16.13 -10.32 -7.72
CA PHE A 6 -14.98 -10.01 -8.57
C PHE A 6 -14.21 -8.82 -8.06
N LEU A 7 -12.88 -8.90 -8.14
CA LEU A 7 -11.96 -7.84 -7.76
C LEU A 7 -11.08 -7.46 -8.96
N PRO A 8 -11.22 -6.23 -9.49
CA PRO A 8 -10.41 -5.80 -10.62
C PRO A 8 -8.95 -5.64 -10.20
N LEU A 9 -8.05 -6.24 -10.95
CA LEU A 9 -6.61 -6.18 -10.77
C LEU A 9 -5.99 -5.32 -11.88
N ILE A 10 -5.85 -4.03 -11.61
CA ILE A 10 -5.32 -3.06 -12.58
C ILE A 10 -3.86 -3.39 -12.89
N GLY A 11 -3.51 -3.45 -14.18
CA GLY A 11 -2.17 -3.82 -14.62
C GLY A 11 -1.73 -5.22 -14.15
N GLY A 12 -2.70 -6.11 -13.84
CA GLY A 12 -2.41 -7.44 -13.28
C GLY A 12 -1.91 -7.41 -11.85
N GLY A 13 -1.99 -6.26 -11.16
CA GLY A 13 -1.53 -6.08 -9.80
C GLY A 13 -0.02 -6.24 -9.62
N LYS A 14 0.76 -5.97 -10.67
CA LYS A 14 2.24 -6.13 -10.68
C LYS A 14 2.97 -4.99 -9.99
N THR A 15 2.33 -3.83 -9.85
CA THR A 15 2.89 -2.65 -9.18
C THR A 15 3.38 -2.99 -7.79
N LYS A 16 4.61 -2.61 -7.50
CA LYS A 16 5.26 -2.90 -6.22
C LYS A 16 5.07 -1.78 -5.22
N PHE A 17 4.86 -2.17 -3.99
CA PHE A 17 4.75 -1.29 -2.84
C PHE A 17 5.72 -1.73 -1.76
N GLN A 18 6.13 -0.78 -0.94
CA GLN A 18 6.95 -1.03 0.24
C GLN A 18 6.23 -0.50 1.49
N PRO A 19 5.16 -1.21 1.94
CA PRO A 19 4.32 -0.73 3.03
C PRO A 19 5.09 -0.60 4.33
N ILE A 20 4.83 0.46 5.08
CA ILE A 20 5.42 0.71 6.39
C ILE A 20 4.31 0.84 7.44
N LEU A 21 4.54 0.32 8.63
CA LEU A 21 3.65 0.50 9.76
C LEU A 21 3.76 1.94 10.28
N VAL A 22 2.63 2.55 10.64
CA VAL A 22 2.60 3.95 11.11
C VAL A 22 3.49 4.15 12.34
N SER A 23 3.50 3.21 13.29
CA SER A 23 4.38 3.28 14.46
C SER A 23 5.87 3.28 14.08
N ASP A 24 6.25 2.52 13.05
CA ASP A 24 7.62 2.47 12.57
C ASP A 24 8.01 3.79 11.88
N LEU A 25 7.09 4.36 11.09
CA LEU A 25 7.28 5.66 10.49
C LEU A 25 7.49 6.75 11.54
N VAL A 26 6.70 6.73 12.64
CA VAL A 26 6.86 7.66 13.77
C VAL A 26 8.24 7.52 14.39
N GLN A 27 8.75 6.30 14.62
CA GLN A 27 10.09 6.09 15.16
C GLN A 27 11.19 6.63 14.23
N ILE A 28 11.02 6.47 12.91
CA ILE A 28 11.94 7.05 11.93
C ILE A 28 11.92 8.59 12.01
N ILE A 29 10.73 9.21 12.10
CA ILE A 29 10.58 10.67 12.22
C ILE A 29 11.27 11.17 13.49
N ILE A 30 11.03 10.52 14.65
CA ILE A 30 11.69 10.87 15.91
C ILE A 30 13.21 10.73 15.78
N GLY A 31 13.69 9.65 15.17
CA GLY A 31 15.11 9.45 14.89
C GLY A 31 15.69 10.55 14.00
N CYS A 32 14.92 11.04 13.03
CA CYS A 32 15.32 12.16 12.18
C CYS A 32 15.39 13.48 12.94
N ILE A 33 14.47 13.75 13.87
CA ILE A 33 14.47 14.97 14.70
C ILE A 33 15.69 14.98 15.62
N ASN A 34 16.04 13.83 16.19
CA ASN A 34 17.16 13.71 17.14
C ASN A 34 18.53 13.71 16.45
N LYS A 35 18.59 13.57 15.16
CA LYS A 35 19.83 13.54 14.39
C LYS A 35 19.97 14.78 13.51
N GLN A 36 21.14 15.40 13.56
CA GLN A 36 21.44 16.52 12.64
C GLN A 36 21.65 15.99 11.21
N PHE A 37 20.83 16.44 10.29
CA PHE A 37 20.96 16.18 8.86
C PHE A 37 21.39 17.43 8.11
N LYS A 38 21.94 17.22 6.92
CA LYS A 38 22.23 18.35 6.01
C LYS A 38 20.90 18.99 5.59
N GLN A 39 20.87 20.31 5.50
CA GLN A 39 19.71 21.04 5.02
C GLN A 39 19.27 20.54 3.64
N GLY A 40 17.97 20.29 3.44
CA GLY A 40 17.41 19.78 2.19
C GLY A 40 17.65 18.29 1.93
N GLN A 41 18.17 17.53 2.90
CA GLN A 41 18.35 16.09 2.73
C GLN A 41 17.00 15.37 2.70
N ILE A 42 16.77 14.60 1.63
CA ILE A 42 15.58 13.75 1.49
C ILE A 42 15.86 12.37 2.12
N ILE A 43 14.98 11.93 2.99
CA ILE A 43 15.01 10.59 3.61
C ILE A 43 13.72 9.88 3.25
N GLU A 44 13.86 8.73 2.59
CA GLU A 44 12.73 7.90 2.20
C GLU A 44 12.53 6.77 3.22
N ALA A 45 11.27 6.59 3.67
CA ALA A 45 10.89 5.56 4.61
C ALA A 45 9.98 4.52 3.95
N GLY A 46 10.37 3.26 4.02
CA GLY A 46 9.57 2.12 3.58
C GLY A 46 9.79 0.93 4.50
N GLY A 47 8.84 0.02 4.54
CA GLY A 47 8.96 -1.21 5.33
C GLY A 47 10.06 -2.15 4.80
N PRO A 48 10.29 -3.29 5.48
CA PRO A 48 11.31 -4.24 5.05
C PRO A 48 10.91 -5.03 3.79
N ASP A 49 9.62 -5.19 3.55
CA ASP A 49 9.08 -6.04 2.49
C ASP A 49 8.70 -5.21 1.26
N THR A 50 9.10 -5.67 0.07
CA THR A 50 8.64 -5.14 -1.21
C THR A 50 7.64 -6.14 -1.81
N LEU A 51 6.39 -5.75 -1.91
CA LEU A 51 5.27 -6.61 -2.28
C LEU A 51 4.53 -6.06 -3.50
N SER A 52 4.07 -6.93 -4.37
CA SER A 52 3.15 -6.54 -5.43
C SER A 52 1.75 -6.25 -4.86
N PHE A 53 0.99 -5.42 -5.53
CA PHE A 53 -0.40 -5.13 -5.15
C PHE A 53 -1.25 -6.41 -5.06
N LYS A 54 -0.99 -7.36 -5.96
CA LYS A 54 -1.66 -8.67 -5.94
C LYS A 54 -1.35 -9.47 -4.68
N GLU A 55 -0.08 -9.52 -4.25
CA GLU A 55 0.32 -10.24 -3.01
C GLU A 55 -0.34 -9.64 -1.78
N ILE A 56 -0.39 -8.30 -1.69
CA ILE A 56 -1.10 -7.60 -0.61
C ILE A 56 -2.57 -7.98 -0.59
N LEU A 57 -3.24 -7.97 -1.75
CA LEU A 57 -4.66 -8.32 -1.84
C LEU A 57 -4.93 -9.78 -1.48
N ILE A 58 -4.11 -10.71 -1.97
CA ILE A 58 -4.23 -12.15 -1.63
C ILE A 58 -4.12 -12.33 -0.11
N PHE A 59 -3.13 -11.72 0.52
CA PHE A 59 -2.96 -11.78 1.96
C PHE A 59 -4.19 -11.25 2.70
N LEU A 60 -4.70 -10.07 2.32
CA LEU A 60 -5.89 -9.47 2.95
C LEU A 60 -7.13 -10.34 2.79
N LEU A 61 -7.35 -10.91 1.60
CA LEU A 61 -8.49 -11.79 1.36
C LEU A 61 -8.42 -13.06 2.20
N ASN A 62 -7.24 -13.66 2.33
CA ASN A 62 -7.01 -14.84 3.14
C ASN A 62 -7.28 -14.55 4.64
N GLU A 63 -6.73 -13.46 5.17
CA GLU A 63 -6.93 -13.07 6.58
C GLU A 63 -8.40 -12.73 6.88
N LEU A 64 -9.12 -12.15 5.92
CA LEU A 64 -10.54 -11.81 6.03
C LEU A 64 -11.46 -12.99 5.71
N LYS A 65 -10.91 -14.14 5.28
CA LYS A 65 -11.66 -15.32 4.84
C LYS A 65 -12.65 -15.01 3.71
N LEU A 66 -12.28 -14.08 2.82
CA LEU A 66 -13.09 -13.68 1.68
C LEU A 66 -12.61 -14.37 0.41
N LYS A 67 -13.52 -15.03 -0.29
CA LYS A 67 -13.26 -15.61 -1.62
C LYS A 67 -13.63 -14.57 -2.68
N ARG A 68 -12.66 -14.14 -3.49
CA ARG A 68 -12.86 -13.20 -4.60
C ARG A 68 -12.07 -13.69 -5.82
N TYR A 69 -12.63 -13.49 -6.99
CA TYR A 69 -11.96 -13.79 -8.25
C TYR A 69 -11.30 -12.52 -8.80
N PHE A 70 -10.03 -12.64 -9.15
CA PHE A 70 -9.31 -11.53 -9.76
C PHE A 70 -9.60 -11.45 -11.26
N ILE A 71 -9.97 -10.25 -11.71
CA ILE A 71 -10.09 -9.94 -13.15
C ILE A 71 -8.98 -8.97 -13.50
N ASN A 72 -8.10 -9.38 -14.43
CA ASN A 72 -7.05 -8.50 -14.90
C ASN A 72 -7.65 -7.37 -15.75
N LEU A 73 -7.43 -6.14 -15.33
CA LEU A 73 -7.89 -4.92 -15.98
C LEU A 73 -6.68 -4.15 -16.54
N PRO A 74 -6.47 -4.13 -17.88
CA PRO A 74 -5.41 -3.34 -18.48
C PRO A 74 -5.53 -1.86 -18.14
N PHE A 75 -4.40 -1.14 -18.01
CA PHE A 75 -4.38 0.28 -17.62
C PHE A 75 -5.23 1.16 -18.52
N ASN A 76 -5.20 0.95 -19.84
CA ASN A 76 -5.99 1.73 -20.78
C ASN A 76 -7.50 1.60 -20.55
N LEU A 77 -7.97 0.39 -20.23
CA LEU A 77 -9.37 0.13 -19.93
C LEU A 77 -9.73 0.67 -18.53
N ALA A 78 -8.82 0.50 -17.57
CA ALA A 78 -8.99 1.04 -16.21
C ALA A 78 -9.12 2.58 -16.21
N SER A 79 -8.31 3.29 -16.99
CA SER A 79 -8.37 4.76 -17.11
C SER A 79 -9.68 5.23 -17.75
N LYS A 80 -10.17 4.56 -18.80
CA LYS A 80 -11.46 4.85 -19.41
C LYS A 80 -12.62 4.62 -18.43
N LEU A 81 -12.58 3.48 -17.73
CA LEU A 81 -13.61 3.15 -16.73
C LEU A 81 -13.59 4.16 -15.58
N ALA A 82 -12.43 4.54 -15.08
CA ALA A 82 -12.28 5.55 -14.03
C ALA A 82 -12.88 6.90 -14.47
N PHE A 83 -12.64 7.34 -15.71
CA PHE A 83 -13.22 8.57 -16.25
C PHE A 83 -14.76 8.59 -16.19
N PHE A 84 -15.42 7.46 -16.46
CA PHE A 84 -16.86 7.35 -16.34
C PHE A 84 -17.31 7.26 -14.88
N LEU A 85 -16.59 6.49 -14.05
CA LEU A 85 -16.94 6.30 -12.64
C LEU A 85 -16.73 7.54 -11.76
N GLU A 86 -15.85 8.46 -12.15
CA GLU A 86 -15.66 9.75 -11.46
C GLU A 86 -16.93 10.61 -11.47
N ARG A 87 -17.83 10.39 -12.44
CA ARG A 87 -19.11 11.10 -12.55
C ARG A 87 -20.23 10.51 -11.71
N VAL A 88 -20.02 9.34 -11.13
CA VAL A 88 -20.98 8.66 -10.26
C VAL A 88 -20.71 9.06 -8.81
N PRO A 89 -21.73 9.29 -7.96
CA PRO A 89 -21.54 9.71 -6.57
C PRO A 89 -20.74 8.72 -5.72
N VAL A 90 -20.66 7.45 -6.13
CA VAL A 90 -19.82 6.43 -5.50
C VAL A 90 -18.48 6.34 -6.24
N LYS A 91 -17.47 7.04 -5.75
CA LYS A 91 -16.11 7.00 -6.32
C LYS A 91 -15.44 5.66 -6.00
N LEU A 92 -15.62 4.67 -6.86
CA LEU A 92 -15.01 3.35 -6.70
C LEU A 92 -13.53 3.33 -7.12
N ILE A 93 -13.18 4.11 -8.14
CA ILE A 93 -11.83 4.22 -8.70
C ILE A 93 -11.69 5.60 -9.37
N THR A 94 -10.55 6.25 -9.18
CA THR A 94 -10.23 7.53 -9.84
C THR A 94 -9.08 7.35 -10.83
N ARG A 95 -8.98 8.28 -11.80
CA ARG A 95 -7.87 8.28 -12.76
C ARG A 95 -6.52 8.41 -12.07
N ASP A 96 -6.43 9.23 -11.02
CA ASP A 96 -5.21 9.41 -10.25
C ASP A 96 -4.77 8.11 -9.58
N GLN A 97 -5.72 7.33 -9.03
CA GLN A 97 -5.42 6.01 -8.47
C GLN A 97 -4.92 5.04 -9.54
N VAL A 98 -5.49 5.07 -10.75
CA VAL A 98 -4.99 4.25 -11.87
C VAL A 98 -3.58 4.68 -12.29
N GLU A 99 -3.32 5.99 -12.33
CA GLU A 99 -1.99 6.53 -12.67
C GLU A 99 -0.94 6.14 -11.63
N MET A 100 -1.26 6.25 -10.34
CA MET A 100 -0.37 5.81 -9.26
C MET A 100 0.01 4.33 -9.35
N LEU A 101 -0.88 3.48 -9.88
CA LEU A 101 -0.61 2.05 -10.07
C LEU A 101 0.30 1.74 -11.26
N LYS A 102 0.66 2.71 -12.10
CA LYS A 102 1.60 2.50 -13.22
C LYS A 102 3.06 2.50 -12.77
N THR A 103 3.35 3.09 -11.62
CA THR A 103 4.72 3.25 -11.13
C THR A 103 4.88 2.53 -9.78
N ASP A 104 6.00 1.84 -9.60
CA ASP A 104 6.33 1.20 -8.34
C ASP A 104 6.54 2.24 -7.24
N ASN A 105 5.93 2.00 -6.08
CA ASN A 105 6.08 2.84 -4.90
C ASN A 105 7.00 2.14 -3.89
N ILE A 106 8.30 2.23 -4.18
CA ILE A 106 9.39 1.63 -3.39
C ILE A 106 10.46 2.68 -3.10
N VAL A 107 11.13 2.58 -1.96
CA VAL A 107 12.17 3.54 -1.57
C VAL A 107 13.42 3.40 -2.42
N ASN A 108 14.04 4.54 -2.74
CA ASN A 108 15.34 4.56 -3.37
C ASN A 108 16.43 4.16 -2.35
N LYS A 109 17.24 3.16 -2.70
CA LYS A 109 18.34 2.68 -1.83
C LYS A 109 19.29 3.79 -1.39
N LYS A 110 19.49 4.84 -2.21
CA LYS A 110 20.37 5.98 -1.87
C LYS A 110 19.83 6.82 -0.73
N ASN A 111 18.52 7.01 -0.66
CA ASN A 111 17.84 7.89 0.30
C ASN A 111 17.17 7.12 1.45
N CYS A 112 17.25 5.79 1.45
CA CYS A 112 16.60 4.95 2.45
C CYS A 112 17.07 5.30 3.86
N TYR A 113 16.10 5.45 4.79
CA TYR A 113 16.34 5.77 6.19
C TYR A 113 17.37 4.86 6.87
N LYS A 114 17.46 3.59 6.47
CA LYS A 114 18.41 2.60 7.03
C LYS A 114 19.88 3.01 6.91
N LYS A 115 20.22 3.89 5.97
CA LYS A 115 21.57 4.45 5.87
C LYS A 115 21.90 5.44 6.98
N PHE A 116 20.88 6.03 7.56
CA PHE A 116 21.01 7.14 8.47
C PHE A 116 20.62 6.79 9.90
N LEU A 117 19.69 5.87 10.06
CA LEU A 117 19.13 5.47 11.35
C LEU A 117 19.25 3.96 11.54
N LYS A 118 19.65 3.55 12.74
CA LYS A 118 19.67 2.14 13.19
C LYS A 118 18.29 1.76 13.72
N TYR A 119 17.30 1.65 12.85
CA TYR A 119 15.96 1.22 13.20
C TYR A 119 15.49 0.15 12.22
N GLU A 120 14.90 -0.92 12.75
CA GLU A 120 14.32 -2.00 11.95
C GLU A 120 12.81 -1.96 12.04
N CYS A 121 12.17 -1.81 10.88
CA CYS A 121 10.72 -1.83 10.77
C CYS A 121 10.17 -3.25 10.85
N ASN A 122 8.94 -3.35 11.34
CA ASN A 122 8.22 -4.62 11.41
C ASN A 122 7.85 -5.13 10.01
N PRO A 123 7.96 -6.46 9.75
CA PRO A 123 7.50 -7.07 8.51
C PRO A 123 6.01 -6.84 8.27
N PHE A 124 5.64 -6.59 6.99
CA PHE A 124 4.27 -6.25 6.61
C PHE A 124 3.24 -7.28 7.09
N PHE A 125 3.48 -8.56 6.84
CA PHE A 125 2.49 -9.60 7.16
C PHE A 125 2.20 -9.71 8.65
N ILE A 126 3.22 -9.52 9.50
CA ILE A 126 3.08 -9.54 10.97
C ILE A 126 2.28 -8.31 11.42
N ALA A 127 2.68 -7.14 10.95
CA ALA A 127 2.04 -5.87 11.29
C ALA A 127 0.58 -5.82 10.83
N ALA A 128 0.31 -6.18 9.58
CA ALA A 128 -1.03 -6.20 9.00
C ALA A 128 -1.95 -7.21 9.68
N LYS A 129 -1.45 -8.40 10.03
CA LYS A 129 -2.23 -9.40 10.77
C LYS A 129 -2.67 -8.90 12.14
N LYS A 130 -1.80 -8.20 12.86
CA LYS A 130 -2.11 -7.57 14.15
C LYS A 130 -3.19 -6.50 14.00
N GLN A 131 -3.09 -5.62 13.00
CA GLN A 131 -4.07 -4.59 12.72
C GLN A 131 -5.43 -5.17 12.32
N LEU A 132 -5.46 -6.19 11.47
CA LEU A 132 -6.69 -6.84 11.05
C LEU A 132 -7.42 -7.54 12.20
N LYS A 133 -6.69 -8.13 13.16
CA LYS A 133 -7.30 -8.70 14.39
C LYS A 133 -8.00 -7.62 15.22
N PHE A 134 -7.36 -6.46 15.38
CA PHE A 134 -7.93 -5.34 16.10
C PHE A 134 -9.20 -4.81 15.41
N TYR A 135 -9.15 -4.66 14.08
CA TYR A 135 -10.28 -4.23 13.27
C TYR A 135 -11.48 -5.20 13.37
N LYS A 136 -11.23 -6.51 13.29
CA LYS A 136 -12.28 -7.53 13.45
C LYS A 136 -12.92 -7.51 14.84
N LYS A 137 -12.11 -7.31 15.90
CA LYS A 137 -12.58 -7.28 17.29
C LYS A 137 -13.47 -6.07 17.58
N ASN A 138 -13.19 -4.93 16.96
CA ASN A 138 -13.89 -3.66 17.19
C ASN A 138 -15.03 -3.40 16.18
N GLY A 139 -15.53 -4.43 15.49
CA GLY A 139 -16.70 -4.32 14.64
C GLY A 139 -16.50 -3.48 13.37
N GLY A 140 -15.37 -3.64 12.73
CA GLY A 140 -15.15 -3.08 11.39
C GLY A 140 -16.23 -3.53 10.41
N HIS A 141 -17.13 -2.62 10.07
CA HIS A 141 -18.21 -2.80 9.10
C HIS A 141 -17.73 -2.65 7.67
#